data_dd2dba5d917259c44a87dd4c79e06b3f
#
_entry.id   dd2dba5d917259c44a87dd4c79e06b3f
#
_cell.length_a   1.000
_cell.length_b   1.000
_cell.length_c   1.000
_cell.angle_alpha   90.00
_cell.angle_beta   90.00
_cell.angle_gamma   90.00
#
_symmetry.space_group_name_H-M   'P 1'
#
loop_
_entity.id
_entity.type
_entity.pdbx_description
1 polymer ?
#
loop_
_entity_poly.entity_id
_entity_poly.type
_entity_poly.pdbx_seq_one_letter_code
_entity_poly.pdbx_strand_id
1 'polypeptide(L)'
;MPVVTVNGRSVHIQELNKEAAETIVLVHGMFSNLSVYYFNIAPLLATKYRVVLYDLKSHGMSEKALTGYDLTSMTNDLLALLEALKLQKVHLGGYSFGGLIALKMAIRFPERINKLAVIEAPDPNDDKTRGIIDEYSREFLEHYVENFTDTTKVKMGKRQMERNHRMYEYLFYQTSIKTDMEFEKDFFGSPAIETIKKPALLLYGTDSNCLNAGKHLEGLIENASLSAVPGDHNIPIQQPLVIAEALLNFFQEK
;
A
#
# COMPACT_ATOMS: atom_id res chain seq x y z
N MET A 1 -9.30 -9.33 18.97
CA MET A 1 -9.03 -8.74 17.64
C MET A 1 -8.93 -9.88 16.65
N PRO A 2 -9.51 -9.78 15.46
CA PRO A 2 -9.45 -10.88 14.50
C PRO A 2 -8.03 -11.07 13.97
N VAL A 3 -7.54 -12.29 14.08
CA VAL A 3 -6.20 -12.71 13.66
C VAL A 3 -6.34 -13.96 12.80
N VAL A 4 -5.56 -14.04 11.73
CA VAL A 4 -5.47 -15.19 10.84
C VAL A 4 -4.03 -15.68 10.80
N THR A 5 -3.83 -17.00 10.79
CA THR A 5 -2.49 -17.56 10.60
C THR A 5 -2.14 -17.61 9.11
N VAL A 6 -1.05 -16.96 8.73
CA VAL A 6 -0.51 -16.90 7.37
C VAL A 6 0.96 -17.31 7.41
N ASN A 7 1.32 -18.36 6.70
CA ASN A 7 2.69 -18.91 6.67
C ASN A 7 3.29 -19.09 8.08
N GLY A 8 2.48 -19.58 9.04
CA GLY A 8 2.88 -19.82 10.42
C GLY A 8 2.97 -18.59 11.31
N ARG A 9 2.60 -17.39 10.82
CA ARG A 9 2.60 -16.13 11.58
C ARG A 9 1.19 -15.60 11.80
N SER A 10 0.98 -14.91 12.90
CA SER A 10 -0.25 -14.21 13.23
C SER A 10 -0.36 -12.91 12.45
N VAL A 11 -1.40 -12.77 11.62
CA VAL A 11 -1.71 -11.57 10.84
C VAL A 11 -3.00 -10.94 11.36
N HIS A 12 -2.93 -9.69 11.77
CA HIS A 12 -4.11 -8.91 12.18
C HIS A 12 -4.90 -8.48 10.96
N ILE A 13 -6.22 -8.71 10.99
CA ILE A 13 -7.14 -8.36 9.90
C ILE A 13 -8.33 -7.56 10.44
N GLN A 14 -8.98 -6.84 9.54
CA GLN A 14 -10.33 -6.30 9.73
C GLN A 14 -11.17 -6.61 8.50
N GLU A 15 -12.40 -7.03 8.72
CA GLU A 15 -13.34 -7.33 7.66
C GLU A 15 -14.63 -6.54 7.88
N LEU A 16 -15.10 -5.87 6.83
CA LEU A 16 -16.37 -5.17 6.80
C LEU A 16 -17.26 -5.84 5.74
N ASN A 17 -18.57 -5.89 5.98
CA ASN A 17 -19.58 -6.43 5.08
C ASN A 17 -19.22 -7.84 4.53
N LYS A 18 -19.06 -8.80 5.43
CA LYS A 18 -18.61 -10.18 5.11
C LYS A 18 -19.54 -10.92 4.13
N GLU A 19 -20.81 -10.54 4.06
CA GLU A 19 -21.83 -11.21 3.26
C GLU A 19 -21.89 -10.71 1.80
N ALA A 20 -21.13 -9.66 1.45
CA ALA A 20 -21.10 -9.17 0.07
C ALA A 20 -20.44 -10.20 -0.88
N ALA A 21 -20.98 -10.29 -2.10
CA ALA A 21 -20.57 -11.28 -3.10
C ALA A 21 -19.13 -11.07 -3.62
N GLU A 22 -18.70 -9.81 -3.73
CA GLU A 22 -17.37 -9.46 -4.23
C GLU A 22 -16.51 -8.86 -3.11
N THR A 23 -15.22 -9.12 -3.18
CA THR A 23 -14.27 -8.71 -2.13
C THR A 23 -13.24 -7.74 -2.66
N ILE A 24 -12.99 -6.68 -1.89
CA ILE A 24 -11.85 -5.77 -2.04
C ILE A 24 -10.85 -6.09 -0.93
N VAL A 25 -9.58 -6.26 -1.29
CA VAL A 25 -8.46 -6.34 -0.34
C VAL A 25 -7.60 -5.10 -0.50
N LEU A 26 -7.30 -4.41 0.62
CA LEU A 26 -6.47 -3.21 0.61
C LEU A 26 -5.18 -3.43 1.41
N VAL A 27 -4.04 -3.13 0.76
CA VAL A 27 -2.69 -3.29 1.30
C VAL A 27 -2.11 -1.92 1.65
N HIS A 28 -1.78 -1.70 2.91
CA HIS A 28 -1.23 -0.42 3.37
C HIS A 28 0.26 -0.25 3.02
N GLY A 29 0.77 0.97 3.17
CA GLY A 29 2.17 1.32 2.92
C GLY A 29 3.12 0.99 4.08
N MET A 30 4.42 1.07 3.83
CA MET A 30 5.46 0.97 4.85
C MET A 30 5.26 2.06 5.92
N PHE A 31 5.61 1.79 7.16
CA PHE A 31 5.43 2.67 8.33
C PHE A 31 3.96 3.02 8.68
N SER A 32 3.00 2.39 7.99
CA SER A 32 1.57 2.55 8.20
C SER A 32 0.96 1.28 8.83
N ASN A 33 -0.34 1.15 8.81
CA ASN A 33 -1.11 -0.03 9.16
C ASN A 33 -2.50 0.05 8.53
N LEU A 34 -3.33 -0.96 8.72
CA LEU A 34 -4.68 -1.01 8.14
C LEU A 34 -5.57 0.19 8.47
N SER A 35 -5.26 0.97 9.52
CA SER A 35 -6.08 2.13 9.91
C SER A 35 -6.08 3.26 8.89
N VAL A 36 -5.10 3.29 7.96
CA VAL A 36 -5.08 4.26 6.85
C VAL A 36 -6.36 4.17 6.00
N TYR A 37 -6.97 2.98 5.96
CA TYR A 37 -8.21 2.75 5.23
C TYR A 37 -9.44 2.61 6.14
N TYR A 38 -9.25 2.10 7.36
CA TYR A 38 -10.33 1.58 8.20
C TYR A 38 -11.42 2.58 8.52
N PHE A 39 -11.06 3.82 8.86
CA PHE A 39 -12.02 4.78 9.38
C PHE A 39 -12.79 5.56 8.30
N ASN A 40 -12.17 5.83 7.16
CA ASN A 40 -12.74 6.76 6.18
C ASN A 40 -12.97 6.13 4.79
N ILE A 41 -12.11 5.20 4.35
CA ILE A 41 -12.17 4.62 3.01
C ILE A 41 -13.00 3.32 3.03
N ALA A 42 -12.64 2.39 3.91
CA ALA A 42 -13.28 1.08 3.96
C ALA A 42 -14.79 1.11 4.24
N PRO A 43 -15.34 1.99 5.10
CA PRO A 43 -16.79 2.05 5.32
C PRO A 43 -17.58 2.38 4.05
N LEU A 44 -17.07 3.26 3.17
CA LEU A 44 -17.73 3.58 1.92
C LEU A 44 -17.70 2.39 0.95
N LEU A 45 -16.57 1.72 0.80
CA LEU A 45 -16.45 0.51 -0.02
C LEU A 45 -17.33 -0.64 0.52
N ALA A 46 -17.43 -0.74 1.84
CA ALA A 46 -18.22 -1.75 2.50
C ALA A 46 -19.75 -1.59 2.30
N THR A 47 -20.22 -0.49 1.71
CA THR A 47 -21.61 -0.35 1.29
C THR A 47 -22.00 -1.36 0.20
N LYS A 48 -21.02 -1.87 -0.57
CA LYS A 48 -21.25 -2.80 -1.70
C LYS A 48 -20.36 -4.04 -1.68
N TYR A 49 -19.17 -3.96 -1.10
CA TYR A 49 -18.15 -5.01 -1.16
C TYR A 49 -17.85 -5.56 0.23
N ARG A 50 -17.44 -6.81 0.30
CA ARG A 50 -16.65 -7.29 1.44
C ARG A 50 -15.30 -6.61 1.37
N VAL A 51 -14.90 -5.89 2.42
CA VAL A 51 -13.62 -5.20 2.48
C VAL A 51 -12.73 -5.92 3.49
N VAL A 52 -11.58 -6.37 3.04
CA VAL A 52 -10.55 -7.01 3.87
C VAL A 52 -9.36 -6.06 3.96
N LEU A 53 -9.03 -5.68 5.17
CA LEU A 53 -7.84 -4.94 5.53
C LEU A 53 -6.95 -5.82 6.39
N TYR A 54 -5.65 -5.71 6.25
CA TYR A 54 -4.71 -6.45 7.11
C TYR A 54 -3.46 -5.63 7.38
N ASP A 55 -2.81 -5.92 8.47
CA ASP A 55 -1.50 -5.37 8.80
C ASP A 55 -0.42 -6.24 8.18
N LEU A 56 0.50 -5.66 7.42
CA LEU A 56 1.69 -6.33 6.92
C LEU A 56 2.53 -6.88 8.09
N LYS A 57 3.33 -7.92 7.85
CA LYS A 57 4.27 -8.41 8.87
C LYS A 57 5.10 -7.26 9.45
N SER A 58 5.33 -7.31 10.74
CA SER A 58 6.02 -6.27 11.53
C SER A 58 5.31 -4.91 11.58
N HIS A 59 4.12 -4.77 11.02
CA HIS A 59 3.33 -3.55 11.07
C HIS A 59 2.07 -3.75 11.93
N GLY A 60 1.56 -2.64 12.45
CA GLY A 60 0.31 -2.62 13.21
C GLY A 60 0.33 -3.63 14.37
N MET A 61 -0.56 -4.62 14.27
CA MET A 61 -0.73 -5.67 15.28
C MET A 61 -0.37 -7.07 14.74
N SER A 62 0.16 -7.16 13.53
CA SER A 62 0.69 -8.40 12.98
C SER A 62 2.02 -8.78 13.61
N GLU A 63 2.31 -10.08 13.61
CA GLU A 63 3.53 -10.63 14.17
C GLU A 63 4.79 -10.07 13.49
N LYS A 64 5.84 -9.88 14.29
CA LYS A 64 7.13 -9.42 13.81
C LYS A 64 7.85 -10.52 13.02
N ALA A 65 8.54 -10.11 11.95
CA ALA A 65 9.39 -10.95 11.14
C ALA A 65 10.76 -10.29 10.95
N LEU A 66 11.82 -11.07 10.85
CA LEU A 66 13.17 -10.55 10.62
C LEU A 66 13.54 -10.51 9.15
N THR A 67 12.87 -11.29 8.29
CA THR A 67 13.22 -11.48 6.88
C THR A 67 11.99 -11.58 5.97
N GLY A 68 12.25 -11.56 4.65
CA GLY A 68 11.23 -11.82 3.62
C GLY A 68 10.40 -10.59 3.28
N TYR A 69 11.02 -9.43 3.16
CA TYR A 69 10.37 -8.18 2.77
C TYR A 69 10.49 -7.88 1.27
N ASP A 70 11.16 -8.74 0.50
CA ASP A 70 11.13 -8.69 -0.96
C ASP A 70 9.69 -8.87 -1.48
N LEU A 71 9.41 -8.32 -2.67
CA LEU A 71 8.04 -8.34 -3.23
C LEU A 71 7.53 -9.77 -3.50
N THR A 72 8.42 -10.72 -3.75
CA THR A 72 8.05 -12.12 -3.94
C THR A 72 7.54 -12.75 -2.65
N SER A 73 8.27 -12.56 -1.55
CA SER A 73 7.87 -13.01 -0.21
C SER A 73 6.59 -12.32 0.27
N MET A 74 6.47 -11.00 0.04
CA MET A 74 5.28 -10.24 0.43
C MET A 74 4.02 -10.69 -0.35
N THR A 75 4.16 -11.00 -1.65
CA THR A 75 3.04 -11.53 -2.44
C THR A 75 2.68 -12.97 -2.06
N ASN A 76 3.64 -13.80 -1.63
CA ASN A 76 3.35 -15.13 -1.08
C ASN A 76 2.55 -15.03 0.23
N ASP A 77 2.88 -14.08 1.09
CA ASP A 77 2.10 -13.83 2.31
C ASP A 77 0.66 -13.35 1.97
N LEU A 78 0.50 -12.47 0.98
CA LEU A 78 -0.82 -12.05 0.52
C LEU A 78 -1.62 -13.21 -0.09
N LEU A 79 -1.00 -14.05 -0.93
CA LEU A 79 -1.65 -15.22 -1.48
C LEU A 79 -2.13 -16.17 -0.37
N ALA A 80 -1.27 -16.47 0.59
CA ALA A 80 -1.62 -17.32 1.73
C ALA A 80 -2.74 -16.69 2.60
N LEU A 81 -2.81 -15.37 2.72
CA LEU A 81 -3.93 -14.68 3.37
C LEU A 81 -5.24 -14.90 2.59
N LEU A 82 -5.22 -14.74 1.25
CA LEU A 82 -6.40 -15.00 0.42
C LEU A 82 -6.88 -16.45 0.56
N GLU A 83 -5.95 -17.40 0.62
CA GLU A 83 -6.28 -18.83 0.81
C GLU A 83 -6.87 -19.11 2.19
N ALA A 84 -6.29 -18.54 3.27
CA ALA A 84 -6.79 -18.69 4.62
C ALA A 84 -8.21 -18.10 4.78
N LEU A 85 -8.53 -17.02 4.04
CA LEU A 85 -9.85 -16.40 4.01
C LEU A 85 -10.80 -17.01 2.96
N LYS A 86 -10.34 -18.04 2.21
CA LYS A 86 -11.07 -18.72 1.13
C LYS A 86 -11.53 -17.77 0.01
N LEU A 87 -10.71 -16.77 -0.29
CA LEU A 87 -10.94 -15.80 -1.35
C LEU A 87 -10.30 -16.27 -2.63
N GLN A 88 -11.10 -16.64 -3.63
CA GLN A 88 -10.60 -17.15 -4.91
C GLN A 88 -10.08 -16.01 -5.80
N LYS A 89 -10.84 -14.91 -5.89
CA LYS A 89 -10.55 -13.78 -6.73
C LYS A 89 -11.05 -12.50 -6.08
N VAL A 90 -10.26 -11.43 -6.14
CA VAL A 90 -10.55 -10.17 -5.44
C VAL A 90 -10.27 -8.95 -6.30
N HIS A 91 -10.86 -7.82 -5.98
CA HIS A 91 -10.32 -6.52 -6.32
C HIS A 91 -9.19 -6.21 -5.35
N LEU A 92 -8.04 -5.76 -5.86
CA LEU A 92 -6.86 -5.52 -5.04
C LEU A 92 -6.46 -4.05 -5.12
N GLY A 93 -6.36 -3.41 -3.97
CA GLY A 93 -5.82 -2.05 -3.85
C GLY A 93 -4.56 -2.03 -3.00
N GLY A 94 -3.57 -1.19 -3.36
CA GLY A 94 -2.36 -1.05 -2.57
C GLY A 94 -1.85 0.38 -2.53
N TYR A 95 -1.39 0.83 -1.34
CA TYR A 95 -0.84 2.15 -1.12
C TYR A 95 0.67 2.07 -0.87
N SER A 96 1.43 2.91 -1.55
CA SER A 96 2.89 3.02 -1.39
C SER A 96 3.57 1.64 -1.55
N PHE A 97 4.27 1.13 -0.57
CA PHE A 97 4.81 -0.23 -0.58
C PHE A 97 3.74 -1.30 -0.86
N GLY A 98 2.53 -1.12 -0.32
CA GLY A 98 1.39 -1.98 -0.65
C GLY A 98 1.01 -1.93 -2.13
N GLY A 99 1.25 -0.82 -2.82
CA GLY A 99 1.08 -0.67 -4.27
C GLY A 99 2.07 -1.53 -5.05
N LEU A 100 3.34 -1.60 -4.61
CA LEU A 100 4.35 -2.49 -5.21
C LEU A 100 3.95 -3.97 -5.02
N ILE A 101 3.46 -4.33 -3.82
CA ILE A 101 2.95 -5.69 -3.55
C ILE A 101 1.76 -6.01 -4.47
N ALA A 102 0.85 -5.07 -4.66
CA ALA A 102 -0.33 -5.26 -5.50
C ALA A 102 0.05 -5.43 -6.99
N LEU A 103 0.99 -4.64 -7.51
CA LEU A 103 1.56 -4.80 -8.85
C LEU A 103 2.22 -6.18 -9.01
N LYS A 104 3.09 -6.56 -8.07
CA LYS A 104 3.77 -7.87 -8.10
C LYS A 104 2.76 -9.03 -8.01
N MET A 105 1.69 -8.87 -7.23
CA MET A 105 0.60 -9.85 -7.15
C MET A 105 -0.13 -9.99 -8.48
N ALA A 106 -0.41 -8.90 -9.18
CA ALA A 106 -1.07 -8.91 -10.49
C ALA A 106 -0.20 -9.55 -11.58
N ILE A 107 1.14 -9.44 -11.47
CA ILE A 107 2.09 -10.13 -12.36
C ILE A 107 2.13 -11.62 -12.08
N ARG A 108 2.26 -12.02 -10.81
CA ARG A 108 2.51 -13.40 -10.43
C ARG A 108 1.25 -14.28 -10.40
N PHE A 109 0.11 -13.68 -10.05
CA PHE A 109 -1.17 -14.37 -9.83
C PHE A 109 -2.34 -13.60 -10.47
N PRO A 110 -2.29 -13.33 -11.79
CA PRO A 110 -3.31 -12.51 -12.46
C PRO A 110 -4.72 -13.12 -12.37
N GLU A 111 -4.82 -14.44 -12.23
CA GLU A 111 -6.09 -15.15 -12.08
C GLU A 111 -6.79 -14.84 -10.74
N ARG A 112 -6.03 -14.40 -9.74
CA ARG A 112 -6.53 -14.04 -8.40
C ARG A 112 -7.07 -12.60 -8.33
N ILE A 113 -6.86 -11.81 -9.39
CA ILE A 113 -7.20 -10.38 -9.43
C ILE A 113 -8.32 -10.11 -10.43
N ASN A 114 -9.37 -9.40 -10.01
CA ASN A 114 -10.39 -8.84 -10.88
C ASN A 114 -9.94 -7.51 -11.48
N LYS A 115 -9.74 -6.52 -10.62
CA LYS A 115 -9.24 -5.18 -10.94
C LYS A 115 -8.17 -4.77 -9.95
N LEU A 116 -7.27 -3.90 -10.38
CA LEU A 116 -6.12 -3.43 -9.62
C LEU A 116 -6.24 -1.92 -9.35
N ALA A 117 -6.05 -1.49 -8.10
CA ALA A 117 -5.89 -0.09 -7.77
C ALA A 117 -4.51 0.14 -7.13
N VAL A 118 -3.75 1.06 -7.69
CA VAL A 118 -2.41 1.41 -7.21
C VAL A 118 -2.45 2.86 -6.72
N ILE A 119 -2.16 3.06 -5.45
CA ILE A 119 -2.19 4.38 -4.81
C ILE A 119 -0.76 4.73 -4.42
N GLU A 120 -0.19 5.75 -5.02
CA GLU A 120 1.13 6.28 -4.63
C GLU A 120 2.26 5.24 -4.60
N ALA A 121 2.25 4.23 -5.47
CA ALA A 121 3.37 3.30 -5.54
C ALA A 121 4.64 4.03 -6.00
N PRO A 122 5.72 4.00 -5.20
CA PRO A 122 6.98 4.65 -5.56
C PRO A 122 7.70 3.84 -6.65
N ASP A 123 8.47 4.51 -7.50
CA ASP A 123 9.50 3.83 -8.30
C ASP A 123 10.71 3.54 -7.39
N PRO A 124 11.06 2.27 -7.16
CA PRO A 124 12.18 1.97 -6.27
C PRO A 124 13.54 2.47 -6.77
N ASN A 125 13.66 2.79 -8.06
CA ASN A 125 14.89 3.31 -8.68
C ASN A 125 14.98 4.85 -8.65
N ASP A 126 13.89 5.55 -8.32
CA ASP A 126 13.90 7.02 -8.28
C ASP A 126 14.42 7.54 -6.93
N ASP A 127 15.52 8.30 -6.96
CA ASP A 127 16.14 8.88 -5.75
C ASP A 127 15.20 9.81 -4.97
N LYS A 128 14.28 10.51 -5.65
CA LYS A 128 13.28 11.37 -4.99
C LYS A 128 12.31 10.57 -4.15
N THR A 129 11.91 9.40 -4.66
CA THR A 129 11.01 8.50 -3.92
C THR A 129 11.73 7.77 -2.79
N ARG A 130 13.04 7.51 -2.92
CA ARG A 130 13.87 7.01 -1.82
C ARG A 130 13.91 7.99 -0.65
N GLY A 131 13.96 9.29 -0.90
CA GLY A 131 13.93 10.34 0.13
C GLY A 131 12.71 10.29 1.04
N ILE A 132 11.57 9.72 0.60
CA ILE A 132 10.38 9.53 1.44
C ILE A 132 10.68 8.65 2.67
N ILE A 133 11.58 7.68 2.52
CA ILE A 133 11.98 6.77 3.60
C ILE A 133 12.78 7.54 4.66
N ASP A 134 13.62 8.49 4.24
CA ASP A 134 14.45 9.28 5.14
C ASP A 134 13.62 10.21 6.02
N GLU A 135 12.37 10.54 5.63
CA GLU A 135 11.41 11.29 6.45
C GLU A 135 11.03 10.59 7.78
N TYR A 136 11.42 9.34 7.96
CA TYR A 136 11.19 8.59 9.20
C TYR A 136 12.47 8.42 10.03
N SER A 137 13.59 8.96 9.55
CA SER A 137 14.88 8.95 10.27
C SER A 137 14.85 9.80 11.54
N ARG A 138 15.80 9.58 12.44
CA ARG A 138 15.93 10.38 13.67
C ARG A 138 16.20 11.85 13.36
N GLU A 139 17.05 12.12 12.40
CA GLU A 139 17.43 13.48 12.00
C GLU A 139 16.20 14.25 11.48
N PHE A 140 15.37 13.61 10.65
CA PHE A 140 14.12 14.21 10.20
C PHE A 140 13.15 14.45 11.36
N LEU A 141 12.99 13.48 12.27
CA LEU A 141 12.10 13.60 13.42
C LEU A 141 12.46 14.79 14.31
N GLU A 142 13.74 14.96 14.63
CA GLU A 142 14.23 16.08 15.46
C GLU A 142 13.95 17.41 14.77
N HIS A 143 14.31 17.52 13.50
CA HIS A 143 14.04 18.74 12.71
C HIS A 143 12.54 19.04 12.58
N TYR A 144 11.73 18.03 12.33
CA TYR A 144 10.27 18.17 12.18
C TYR A 144 9.61 18.69 13.47
N VAL A 145 9.98 18.13 14.61
CA VAL A 145 9.40 18.54 15.91
C VAL A 145 9.72 20.01 16.24
N GLU A 146 10.92 20.46 15.90
CA GLU A 146 11.42 21.78 16.23
C GLU A 146 10.96 22.86 15.24
N ASN A 147 10.90 22.55 13.96
CA ASN A 147 10.82 23.54 12.89
C ASN A 147 9.60 23.41 11.96
N PHE A 148 8.61 22.56 12.27
CA PHE A 148 7.47 22.38 11.37
C PHE A 148 6.59 23.64 11.30
N THR A 149 6.74 24.40 10.24
CA THR A 149 5.99 25.64 9.95
C THR A 149 5.09 25.53 8.72
N ASP A 150 5.15 24.41 7.97
CA ASP A 150 4.39 24.23 6.74
C ASP A 150 2.90 23.98 7.06
N THR A 151 2.06 25.00 6.80
CA THR A 151 0.61 24.94 7.04
C THR A 151 -0.14 24.21 5.92
N THR A 152 0.52 23.85 4.82
CA THR A 152 -0.09 23.17 3.67
C THR A 152 -0.11 21.64 3.86
N LYS A 153 0.74 21.11 4.74
CA LYS A 153 0.83 19.67 5.04
C LYS A 153 0.10 19.31 6.32
N VAL A 154 -0.41 18.09 6.37
CA VAL A 154 -1.02 17.55 7.59
C VAL A 154 0.07 17.31 8.63
N LYS A 155 0.08 18.14 9.69
CA LYS A 155 1.02 17.97 10.79
C LYS A 155 0.73 16.70 11.56
N MET A 156 1.64 15.73 11.51
CA MET A 156 1.57 14.56 12.37
C MET A 156 1.87 14.94 13.83
N GLY A 157 1.08 14.39 14.77
CA GLY A 157 1.35 14.59 16.19
C GLY A 157 2.65 13.92 16.63
N LYS A 158 3.35 14.48 17.62
CA LYS A 158 4.64 13.98 18.15
C LYS A 158 4.61 12.46 18.44
N ARG A 159 3.56 11.95 19.09
CA ARG A 159 3.42 10.51 19.40
C ARG A 159 3.36 9.63 18.14
N GLN A 160 2.74 10.13 17.07
CA GLN A 160 2.68 9.41 15.79
C GLN A 160 4.07 9.37 15.14
N MET A 161 4.77 10.50 15.12
CA MET A 161 6.13 10.59 14.61
C MET A 161 7.10 9.65 15.35
N GLU A 162 7.07 9.66 16.67
CA GLU A 162 7.89 8.77 17.50
C GLU A 162 7.58 7.29 17.25
N ARG A 163 6.30 6.95 17.02
CA ARG A 163 5.91 5.58 16.67
C ARG A 163 6.44 5.17 15.31
N ASN A 164 6.32 6.03 14.31
CA ASN A 164 6.82 5.79 12.97
C ASN A 164 8.34 5.65 12.98
N HIS A 165 9.05 6.50 13.72
CA HIS A 165 10.49 6.43 13.89
C HIS A 165 10.93 5.09 14.54
N ARG A 166 10.26 4.64 15.62
CA ARG A 166 10.56 3.32 16.22
C ARG A 166 10.34 2.17 15.24
N MET A 167 9.33 2.28 14.37
CA MET A 167 9.09 1.30 13.31
C MET A 167 10.19 1.35 12.26
N TYR A 168 10.62 2.55 11.85
CA TYR A 168 11.76 2.74 10.95
C TYR A 168 13.03 2.09 11.51
N GLU A 169 13.40 2.40 12.77
CA GLU A 169 14.57 1.79 13.42
C GLU A 169 14.49 0.26 13.43
N TYR A 170 13.32 -0.29 13.77
CA TYR A 170 13.14 -1.73 13.77
C TYR A 170 13.30 -2.32 12.36
N LEU A 171 12.57 -1.80 11.38
CA LEU A 171 12.57 -2.36 10.02
C LEU A 171 13.94 -2.24 9.36
N PHE A 172 14.59 -1.09 9.44
CA PHE A 172 15.82 -0.81 8.70
C PHE A 172 17.11 -1.30 9.38
N TYR A 173 17.11 -1.48 10.70
CA TYR A 173 18.31 -1.92 11.43
C TYR A 173 18.21 -3.31 12.03
N GLN A 174 17.00 -3.90 12.13
CA GLN A 174 16.83 -5.21 12.74
C GLN A 174 16.25 -6.26 11.79
N THR A 175 15.88 -5.89 10.54
CA THR A 175 15.31 -6.81 9.56
C THR A 175 16.06 -6.74 8.23
N SER A 176 15.71 -7.66 7.31
CA SER A 176 16.28 -7.68 5.95
C SER A 176 15.69 -6.63 5.01
N ILE A 177 14.74 -5.80 5.43
CA ILE A 177 13.95 -4.95 4.52
C ILE A 177 14.82 -4.06 3.62
N LYS A 178 15.88 -3.48 4.17
CA LYS A 178 16.79 -2.61 3.42
C LYS A 178 17.48 -3.37 2.28
N THR A 179 17.98 -4.57 2.56
CA THR A 179 18.62 -5.43 1.57
C THR A 179 17.58 -5.96 0.57
N ASP A 180 16.43 -6.39 1.05
CA ASP A 180 15.35 -6.91 0.21
C ASP A 180 14.82 -5.85 -0.77
N MET A 181 14.67 -4.60 -0.33
CA MET A 181 14.25 -3.49 -1.20
C MET A 181 15.32 -3.11 -2.24
N GLU A 182 16.61 -3.23 -1.93
CA GLU A 182 17.67 -2.97 -2.90
C GLU A 182 17.62 -3.96 -4.08
N PHE A 183 17.22 -5.21 -3.86
CA PHE A 183 17.00 -6.19 -4.93
C PHE A 183 15.83 -5.85 -5.85
N GLU A 184 14.86 -5.07 -5.38
CA GLU A 184 13.67 -4.69 -6.14
C GLU A 184 13.78 -3.32 -6.84
N LYS A 185 14.96 -2.67 -6.79
CA LYS A 185 15.14 -1.31 -7.35
C LYS A 185 14.78 -1.21 -8.82
N ASP A 186 15.01 -2.26 -9.61
CA ASP A 186 14.72 -2.28 -11.04
C ASP A 186 13.30 -2.80 -11.36
N PHE A 187 12.42 -2.88 -10.37
CA PHE A 187 11.09 -3.48 -10.53
C PHE A 187 10.26 -2.77 -11.61
N PHE A 188 10.28 -1.43 -11.68
CA PHE A 188 9.54 -0.68 -12.70
C PHE A 188 10.16 -0.77 -14.10
N GLY A 189 11.45 -1.02 -14.21
CA GLY A 189 12.13 -1.32 -15.49
C GLY A 189 11.91 -2.76 -15.97
N SER A 190 11.23 -3.58 -15.19
CA SER A 190 10.97 -4.97 -15.56
C SER A 190 9.88 -5.07 -16.63
N PRO A 191 10.12 -5.79 -17.76
CA PRO A 191 9.09 -6.03 -18.77
C PRO A 191 7.89 -6.82 -18.23
N ALA A 192 8.00 -7.40 -17.03
CA ALA A 192 6.90 -8.09 -16.37
C ALA A 192 5.72 -7.16 -16.05
N ILE A 193 5.92 -5.85 -15.84
CA ILE A 193 4.84 -4.90 -15.62
C ILE A 193 3.89 -4.82 -16.84
N GLU A 194 4.42 -4.88 -18.06
CA GLU A 194 3.64 -4.89 -19.29
C GLU A 194 2.75 -6.12 -19.45
N THR A 195 3.01 -7.18 -18.65
CA THR A 195 2.16 -8.38 -18.63
C THR A 195 0.86 -8.19 -17.85
N ILE A 196 0.70 -7.09 -17.11
CA ILE A 196 -0.54 -6.77 -16.38
C ILE A 196 -1.62 -6.37 -17.39
N LYS A 197 -2.62 -7.25 -17.57
CA LYS A 197 -3.76 -7.04 -18.49
C LYS A 197 -5.07 -6.72 -17.75
N LYS A 198 -5.00 -6.64 -16.43
CA LYS A 198 -6.17 -6.29 -15.63
C LYS A 198 -6.44 -4.78 -15.71
N PRO A 199 -7.72 -4.35 -15.70
CA PRO A 199 -8.02 -2.95 -15.51
C PRO A 199 -7.31 -2.41 -14.27
N ALA A 200 -6.60 -1.28 -14.40
CA ALA A 200 -5.81 -0.70 -13.33
C ALA A 200 -6.14 0.79 -13.15
N LEU A 201 -6.47 1.17 -11.93
CA LEU A 201 -6.61 2.58 -11.52
C LEU A 201 -5.33 3.00 -10.78
N LEU A 202 -4.71 4.07 -11.26
CA LEU A 202 -3.52 4.65 -10.66
C LEU A 202 -3.90 5.99 -10.01
N LEU A 203 -3.80 6.08 -8.68
CA LEU A 203 -4.15 7.28 -7.91
C LEU A 203 -2.89 7.92 -7.33
N TYR A 204 -2.59 9.14 -7.75
CA TYR A 204 -1.38 9.85 -7.36
C TYR A 204 -1.66 11.31 -7.00
N GLY A 205 -0.95 11.84 -6.00
CA GLY A 205 -1.06 13.23 -5.58
C GLY A 205 -0.44 14.19 -6.61
N THR A 206 -1.08 15.35 -6.80
CA THR A 206 -0.55 16.39 -7.70
C THR A 206 0.81 16.92 -7.26
N ASP A 207 1.07 16.90 -5.96
CA ASP A 207 2.29 17.40 -5.32
C ASP A 207 3.20 16.25 -4.84
N SER A 208 2.87 15.02 -5.25
CA SER A 208 3.62 13.84 -4.83
C SER A 208 4.92 13.66 -5.61
N ASN A 209 5.98 13.29 -4.90
CA ASN A 209 7.23 12.84 -5.51
C ASN A 209 7.04 11.56 -6.34
N CYS A 210 5.95 10.79 -6.10
CA CYS A 210 5.64 9.56 -6.83
C CYS A 210 4.82 9.79 -8.11
N LEU A 211 4.38 11.00 -8.43
CA LEU A 211 3.51 11.24 -9.60
C LEU A 211 4.15 10.77 -10.92
N ASN A 212 5.47 10.93 -11.07
CA ASN A 212 6.17 10.45 -12.26
C ASN A 212 6.17 8.93 -12.36
N ALA A 213 6.22 8.22 -11.24
CA ALA A 213 6.06 6.77 -11.21
C ALA A 213 4.67 6.35 -11.71
N GLY A 214 3.62 7.08 -11.31
CA GLY A 214 2.26 6.87 -11.82
C GLY A 214 2.15 7.03 -13.33
N LYS A 215 2.73 8.10 -13.89
CA LYS A 215 2.78 8.35 -15.34
C LYS A 215 3.56 7.25 -16.09
N HIS A 216 4.64 6.77 -15.49
CA HIS A 216 5.42 5.66 -16.06
C HIS A 216 4.59 4.38 -16.11
N LEU A 217 3.93 4.02 -15.02
CA LEU A 217 3.04 2.84 -14.95
C LEU A 217 1.88 2.93 -15.94
N GLU A 218 1.26 4.11 -16.13
CA GLU A 218 0.21 4.33 -17.13
C GLU A 218 0.70 4.03 -18.54
N GLY A 219 1.96 4.35 -18.84
CA GLY A 219 2.58 4.05 -20.13
C GLY A 219 2.91 2.57 -20.33
N LEU A 220 3.10 1.80 -19.27
CA LEU A 220 3.49 0.38 -19.32
C LEU A 220 2.29 -0.58 -19.25
N ILE A 221 1.23 -0.22 -18.52
CA ILE A 221 0.06 -1.08 -18.29
C ILE A 221 -1.05 -0.71 -19.28
N GLU A 222 -1.33 -1.58 -20.22
CA GLU A 222 -2.26 -1.34 -21.34
C GLU A 222 -3.65 -0.84 -20.90
N ASN A 223 -4.19 -1.38 -19.81
CA ASN A 223 -5.52 -1.05 -19.31
C ASN A 223 -5.46 -0.19 -18.04
N ALA A 224 -4.45 0.66 -17.91
CA ALA A 224 -4.34 1.59 -16.80
C ALA A 224 -4.97 2.95 -17.11
N SER A 225 -5.49 3.59 -16.08
CA SER A 225 -5.89 5.00 -16.09
C SER A 225 -5.32 5.71 -14.88
N LEU A 226 -4.64 6.85 -15.11
CA LEU A 226 -4.09 7.70 -14.06
C LEU A 226 -5.09 8.78 -13.67
N SER A 227 -5.35 8.91 -12.38
CA SER A 227 -6.12 10.00 -11.79
C SER A 227 -5.25 10.75 -10.77
N ALA A 228 -5.03 12.03 -11.02
CA ALA A 228 -4.31 12.90 -10.11
C ALA A 228 -5.28 13.48 -9.06
N VAL A 229 -4.89 13.38 -7.78
CA VAL A 229 -5.67 13.85 -6.63
C VAL A 229 -4.90 14.98 -5.95
N PRO A 230 -5.54 16.09 -5.54
CA PRO A 230 -4.83 17.15 -4.80
C PRO A 230 -4.17 16.61 -3.53
N GLY A 231 -2.86 16.84 -3.37
CA GLY A 231 -2.09 16.42 -2.20
C GLY A 231 -0.74 15.78 -2.57
N ASP A 232 -0.04 15.36 -1.53
CA ASP A 232 1.27 14.71 -1.62
C ASP A 232 1.16 13.17 -1.50
N HIS A 233 2.27 12.50 -1.18
CA HIS A 233 2.28 11.04 -0.97
C HIS A 233 1.23 10.53 0.03
N ASN A 234 0.68 11.40 0.89
CA ASN A 234 -0.29 11.03 1.92
C ASN A 234 -1.75 11.22 1.49
N ILE A 235 -2.08 11.23 0.20
CA ILE A 235 -3.46 11.40 -0.30
C ILE A 235 -4.51 10.49 0.37
N PRO A 236 -4.24 9.24 0.81
CA PRO A 236 -5.24 8.46 1.53
C PRO A 236 -5.64 9.08 2.87
N ILE A 237 -4.79 9.92 3.46
CA ILE A 237 -5.05 10.64 4.71
C ILE A 237 -5.60 12.03 4.43
N GLN A 238 -5.09 12.70 3.40
CA GLN A 238 -5.47 14.08 3.04
C GLN A 238 -6.82 14.12 2.32
N GLN A 239 -7.12 13.14 1.47
CA GLN A 239 -8.29 13.10 0.60
C GLN A 239 -9.04 11.75 0.70
N PRO A 240 -9.35 11.24 1.90
CA PRO A 240 -9.85 9.88 2.07
C PRO A 240 -11.18 9.64 1.35
N LEU A 241 -12.06 10.65 1.28
CA LEU A 241 -13.35 10.51 0.59
C LEU A 241 -13.18 10.48 -0.93
N VAL A 242 -12.29 11.31 -1.48
CA VAL A 242 -11.98 11.31 -2.93
C VAL A 242 -11.40 9.96 -3.33
N ILE A 243 -10.47 9.41 -2.54
CA ILE A 243 -9.90 8.07 -2.78
C ILE A 243 -10.99 6.99 -2.68
N ALA A 244 -11.84 7.05 -1.66
CA ALA A 244 -12.91 6.07 -1.48
C ALA A 244 -13.91 6.07 -2.65
N GLU A 245 -14.31 7.24 -3.12
CA GLU A 245 -15.22 7.40 -4.27
C GLU A 245 -14.57 6.93 -5.57
N ALA A 246 -13.30 7.28 -5.81
CA ALA A 246 -12.57 6.83 -6.98
C ALA A 246 -12.46 5.30 -7.03
N LEU A 247 -12.10 4.67 -5.91
CA LEU A 247 -12.05 3.21 -5.79
C LEU A 247 -13.43 2.57 -5.99
N LEU A 248 -14.47 3.12 -5.35
CA LEU A 248 -15.83 2.59 -5.47
C LEU A 248 -16.33 2.63 -6.91
N ASN A 249 -16.16 3.76 -7.60
CA ASN A 249 -16.56 3.93 -8.99
C ASN A 249 -15.80 2.97 -9.88
N PHE A 250 -14.49 2.91 -9.76
CA PHE A 250 -13.64 2.03 -10.57
C PHE A 250 -14.00 0.55 -10.39
N PHE A 251 -14.21 0.07 -9.16
CA PHE A 251 -14.52 -1.35 -8.95
C PHE A 251 -15.92 -1.72 -9.43
N GLN A 252 -16.86 -0.76 -9.51
CA GLN A 252 -18.24 -0.98 -10.01
C GLN A 252 -18.36 -0.98 -11.54
N GLU A 253 -17.45 -0.36 -12.26
CA GLU A 253 -17.44 -0.41 -13.74
C GLU A 253 -17.45 -1.85 -14.22
N LYS A 254 -18.20 -2.14 -15.30
CA LYS A 254 -18.29 -3.49 -15.87
C LYS A 254 -17.18 -3.77 -16.86
#